data_8b2fe0659cbb66f0368a25c67977cd1d
#
_entry.id   8b2fe0659cbb66f0368a25c67977cd1d
#
_cell.length_a   1.000
_cell.length_b   1.000
_cell.length_c   1.000
_cell.angle_alpha   90.00
_cell.angle_beta   90.00
_cell.angle_gamma   90.00
#
_symmetry.space_group_name_H-M   'P 1'
#
loop_
_entity.id
_entity.type
_entity.pdbx_description
1 polymer ?
#
loop_
_entity_poly.entity_id
_entity_poly.type
_entity_poly.pdbx_seq_one_letter_code
_entity_poly.pdbx_strand_id
1 'polypeptide(L)'
;MERKDVFIPQRDCLTGGVIGALVGVTDMERSVAFYKEILGYDEVVYDKTGVFWDWSGMAGAQERYRRVQLKPSKPRTGAYAGIFSGDTVELVQALDRAPRKIYEGRYWGDPGFIQICYDVTGMRALEKFCNEKGHPFTVDSCPGDVSFDMGDASGHFTYIEDPDGTLIELVETHKVPIVKKLGWYIDMKKRDASKPLPKFLFRAIGLVSRQKIVE
;
A
#
# COMPACT_ATOMS: atom_id res chain seq x y z
N MET A 1 12.83 -31.04 8.59
CA MET A 1 11.43 -30.80 8.21
C MET A 1 11.46 -30.40 6.74
N GLU A 2 10.96 -31.25 5.85
CA GLU A 2 10.89 -30.96 4.42
C GLU A 2 9.93 -29.80 4.21
N ARG A 3 10.33 -28.88 3.37
CA ARG A 3 9.53 -27.77 2.93
C ARG A 3 8.28 -28.37 2.28
N LYS A 4 7.12 -28.26 2.90
CA LYS A 4 5.86 -28.47 2.17
C LYS A 4 5.86 -27.38 1.10
N ASP A 5 6.02 -27.79 -0.13
CA ASP A 5 6.04 -26.86 -1.26
C ASP A 5 4.77 -26.01 -1.19
N VAL A 6 4.95 -24.70 -1.29
CA VAL A 6 3.82 -23.81 -1.51
C VAL A 6 3.09 -24.36 -2.73
N PHE A 7 1.87 -24.86 -2.52
CA PHE A 7 1.09 -25.46 -3.60
C PHE A 7 0.74 -24.37 -4.61
N ILE A 8 1.52 -24.29 -5.67
CA ILE A 8 1.16 -23.52 -6.86
C ILE A 8 0.42 -24.51 -7.76
N PRO A 9 -0.91 -24.37 -7.93
CA PRO A 9 -1.64 -25.26 -8.81
C PRO A 9 -1.01 -25.23 -10.21
N GLN A 10 -0.73 -26.39 -10.77
CA GLN A 10 -0.37 -26.49 -12.18
C GLN A 10 -1.58 -26.06 -13.00
N ARG A 11 -1.43 -24.98 -13.75
CA ARG A 11 -2.46 -24.42 -14.62
C ARG A 11 -1.80 -23.77 -15.83
N ASP A 12 -2.52 -23.69 -16.92
CA ASP A 12 -2.05 -23.08 -18.17
C ASP A 12 -2.06 -21.52 -18.12
N CYS A 13 -2.30 -20.94 -16.95
CA CYS A 13 -2.30 -19.50 -16.73
C CYS A 13 -1.47 -19.10 -15.51
N LEU A 14 -0.89 -17.92 -15.56
CA LEU A 14 -0.12 -17.32 -14.48
C LEU A 14 -0.87 -16.12 -13.91
N THR A 15 -0.77 -15.93 -12.60
CA THR A 15 -1.20 -14.71 -11.94
C THR A 15 0.03 -13.85 -11.66
N GLY A 16 0.04 -12.63 -12.19
CA GLY A 16 1.08 -11.64 -11.94
C GLY A 16 0.92 -10.97 -10.58
N GLY A 17 1.67 -9.88 -10.38
CA GLY A 17 1.54 -9.04 -9.19
C GLY A 17 0.31 -8.13 -9.23
N VAL A 18 0.06 -7.45 -8.11
CA VAL A 18 -0.94 -6.38 -8.03
C VAL A 18 -0.48 -5.21 -8.90
N ILE A 19 -1.34 -4.71 -9.78
CA ILE A 19 -1.03 -3.61 -10.70
C ILE A 19 -1.71 -2.29 -10.33
N GLY A 20 -2.68 -2.31 -9.42
CA GLY A 20 -3.39 -1.12 -8.98
C GLY A 20 -4.47 -1.44 -7.96
N ALA A 21 -5.05 -0.41 -7.40
CA ALA A 21 -6.19 -0.48 -6.50
C ALA A 21 -7.35 0.38 -7.03
N LEU A 22 -8.58 -0.08 -6.82
CA LEU A 22 -9.79 0.71 -7.07
C LEU A 22 -10.41 1.06 -5.71
N VAL A 23 -10.73 2.34 -5.52
CA VAL A 23 -11.28 2.88 -4.27
C VAL A 23 -12.57 3.62 -4.57
N GLY A 24 -13.65 3.22 -3.90
CA GLY A 24 -14.91 3.93 -3.95
C GLY A 24 -14.85 5.20 -3.12
N VAL A 25 -15.32 6.33 -3.68
CA VAL A 25 -15.27 7.65 -3.03
C VAL A 25 -16.60 8.36 -3.10
N THR A 26 -16.88 9.24 -2.12
CA THR A 26 -18.10 10.05 -2.11
C THR A 26 -17.93 11.42 -2.74
N ASP A 27 -16.72 11.97 -2.70
CA ASP A 27 -16.33 13.26 -3.28
C ASP A 27 -15.04 13.11 -4.06
N MET A 28 -15.15 13.18 -5.39
CA MET A 28 -14.00 12.95 -6.29
C MET A 28 -12.90 14.00 -6.13
N GLU A 29 -13.26 15.28 -6.02
CA GLU A 29 -12.27 16.36 -5.92
C GLU A 29 -11.45 16.26 -4.62
N ARG A 30 -12.13 16.01 -3.52
CA ARG A 30 -11.52 15.85 -2.21
C ARG A 30 -10.60 14.62 -2.17
N SER A 31 -11.06 13.52 -2.75
CA SER A 31 -10.25 12.29 -2.80
C SER A 31 -9.07 12.42 -3.76
N VAL A 32 -9.24 13.03 -4.93
CA VAL A 32 -8.13 13.31 -5.85
C VAL A 32 -7.07 14.18 -5.17
N ALA A 33 -7.48 15.23 -4.43
CA ALA A 33 -6.55 16.07 -3.68
C ALA A 33 -5.75 15.26 -2.65
N PHE A 34 -6.44 14.40 -1.87
CA PHE A 34 -5.78 13.53 -0.89
C PHE A 34 -4.76 12.60 -1.53
N TYR A 35 -5.16 11.83 -2.55
CA TYR A 35 -4.27 10.86 -3.20
C TYR A 35 -3.08 11.53 -3.90
N LYS A 36 -3.26 12.73 -4.44
CA LYS A 36 -2.17 13.54 -5.00
C LYS A 36 -1.23 14.07 -3.93
N GLU A 37 -1.75 14.75 -2.93
CA GLU A 37 -0.94 15.48 -1.95
C GLU A 37 -0.27 14.56 -0.93
N ILE A 38 -0.99 13.55 -0.43
CA ILE A 38 -0.49 12.68 0.64
C ILE A 38 0.28 11.49 0.06
N LEU A 39 -0.25 10.87 -1.00
CA LEU A 39 0.30 9.62 -1.53
C LEU A 39 1.08 9.81 -2.84
N GLY A 40 1.14 11.04 -3.38
CA GLY A 40 1.97 11.38 -4.53
C GLY A 40 1.50 10.82 -5.88
N TYR A 41 0.18 10.62 -6.05
CA TYR A 41 -0.42 10.24 -7.34
C TYR A 41 -0.75 11.49 -8.16
N ASP A 42 0.26 12.20 -8.63
CA ASP A 42 0.16 13.57 -9.17
C ASP A 42 -0.26 13.66 -10.63
N GLU A 43 -0.28 12.55 -11.38
CA GLU A 43 -0.70 12.52 -12.78
C GLU A 43 -2.08 11.85 -12.95
N VAL A 44 -2.99 12.54 -13.64
CA VAL A 44 -4.28 11.98 -14.06
C VAL A 44 -4.10 11.23 -15.36
N VAL A 45 -4.35 9.92 -15.36
CA VAL A 45 -4.31 9.09 -16.57
C VAL A 45 -5.58 9.27 -17.38
N TYR A 46 -6.73 9.26 -16.70
CA TYR A 46 -8.03 9.60 -17.28
C TYR A 46 -9.01 10.10 -16.22
N ASP A 47 -10.01 10.85 -16.67
CA ASP A 47 -11.19 11.27 -15.91
C ASP A 47 -12.40 11.10 -16.82
N LYS A 48 -13.30 10.17 -16.49
CA LYS A 48 -14.44 9.81 -17.33
C LYS A 48 -15.69 9.65 -16.50
N THR A 49 -16.80 10.11 -17.09
CA THR A 49 -18.14 9.99 -16.49
C THR A 49 -19.08 9.26 -17.45
N GLY A 50 -19.84 8.31 -16.93
CA GLY A 50 -20.82 7.58 -17.72
C GLY A 50 -21.21 6.24 -17.12
N VAL A 51 -21.90 5.44 -17.92
CA VAL A 51 -22.12 4.02 -17.70
C VAL A 51 -20.99 3.27 -18.40
N PHE A 52 -20.37 2.31 -17.73
CA PHE A 52 -19.18 1.63 -18.22
C PHE A 52 -19.49 0.18 -18.58
N TRP A 53 -19.29 -0.19 -19.83
CA TRP A 53 -19.55 -1.52 -20.38
C TRP A 53 -18.64 -2.59 -19.80
N ASP A 54 -17.41 -2.23 -19.44
CA ASP A 54 -16.41 -3.11 -18.82
C ASP A 54 -16.83 -3.65 -17.46
N TRP A 55 -17.86 -3.04 -16.83
CA TRP A 55 -18.44 -3.47 -15.57
C TRP A 55 -19.80 -4.12 -15.71
N SER A 56 -20.25 -4.45 -16.91
CA SER A 56 -21.63 -4.89 -17.20
C SER A 56 -22.08 -6.11 -16.39
N GLY A 57 -21.18 -6.93 -15.85
CA GLY A 57 -21.50 -8.06 -14.99
C GLY A 57 -21.55 -7.75 -13.48
N MET A 58 -21.32 -6.51 -13.07
CA MET A 58 -21.25 -6.14 -11.66
C MET A 58 -22.58 -5.56 -11.19
N ALA A 59 -22.90 -5.73 -9.90
CA ALA A 59 -24.05 -5.08 -9.30
C ALA A 59 -23.91 -3.55 -9.39
N GLY A 60 -24.94 -2.87 -9.89
CA GLY A 60 -24.90 -1.43 -10.11
C GLY A 60 -24.30 -0.99 -11.46
N ALA A 61 -23.96 -1.93 -12.35
CA ALA A 61 -23.33 -1.63 -13.65
C ALA A 61 -24.13 -0.70 -14.57
N GLN A 62 -25.43 -0.55 -14.34
CA GLN A 62 -26.32 0.35 -15.09
C GLN A 62 -26.32 1.79 -14.59
N GLU A 63 -25.70 2.06 -13.44
CA GLU A 63 -25.59 3.38 -12.85
C GLU A 63 -24.46 4.17 -13.51
N ARG A 64 -24.54 5.49 -13.41
CA ARG A 64 -23.43 6.36 -13.85
C ARG A 64 -22.42 6.49 -12.74
N TYR A 65 -21.17 6.46 -13.16
CA TYR A 65 -20.01 6.67 -12.31
C TYR A 65 -19.09 7.74 -12.89
N ARG A 66 -18.35 8.43 -12.02
CA ARG A 66 -17.13 9.13 -12.42
C ARG A 66 -15.94 8.27 -11.99
N ARG A 67 -15.01 8.05 -12.91
CA ARG A 67 -13.81 7.25 -12.72
C ARG A 67 -12.59 8.10 -13.02
N VAL A 68 -11.69 8.22 -12.06
CA VAL A 68 -10.43 8.96 -12.21
C VAL A 68 -9.28 8.02 -11.87
N GLN A 69 -8.44 7.74 -12.85
CA GLN A 69 -7.23 6.97 -12.62
C GLN A 69 -6.04 7.90 -12.45
N LEU A 70 -5.30 7.68 -11.37
CA LEU A 70 -4.13 8.44 -10.98
C LEU A 70 -2.89 7.54 -10.98
N LYS A 71 -1.73 8.13 -11.29
CA LYS A 71 -0.41 7.51 -11.14
C LYS A 71 0.61 8.56 -10.70
N PRO A 72 1.78 8.16 -10.20
CA PRO A 72 2.90 9.07 -10.05
C PRO A 72 3.42 9.50 -11.43
N SER A 73 3.74 10.78 -11.60
CA SER A 73 4.36 11.29 -12.83
C SER A 73 5.82 10.86 -12.97
N LYS A 74 6.44 10.44 -11.86
CA LYS A 74 7.82 9.95 -11.82
C LYS A 74 7.86 8.58 -11.14
N PRO A 75 8.83 7.73 -11.49
CA PRO A 75 9.03 6.46 -10.77
C PRO A 75 9.18 6.71 -9.27
N ARG A 76 8.56 5.86 -8.46
CA ARG A 76 8.74 5.89 -7.01
C ARG A 76 10.20 5.73 -6.64
N THR A 77 10.61 6.42 -5.60
CA THR A 77 11.94 6.29 -4.98
C THR A 77 11.80 5.55 -3.66
N GLY A 78 12.93 5.10 -3.11
CA GLY A 78 12.92 4.36 -1.85
C GLY A 78 13.58 3.00 -1.98
N ALA A 79 13.79 2.36 -0.84
CA ALA A 79 14.55 1.12 -0.77
C ALA A 79 13.95 -0.02 -1.60
N TYR A 80 12.65 -0.13 -1.59
CA TYR A 80 11.90 -1.23 -2.22
C TYR A 80 11.27 -0.86 -3.56
N ALA A 81 11.46 0.37 -4.04
CA ALA A 81 10.85 0.85 -5.29
C ALA A 81 11.16 -0.04 -6.51
N GLY A 82 12.29 -0.76 -6.49
CA GLY A 82 12.67 -1.66 -7.58
C GLY A 82 11.94 -3.01 -7.62
N ILE A 83 11.14 -3.33 -6.60
CA ILE A 83 10.42 -4.62 -6.50
C ILE A 83 8.91 -4.47 -6.38
N PHE A 84 8.43 -3.32 -5.90
CA PHE A 84 6.99 -3.06 -5.88
C PHE A 84 6.52 -2.72 -7.30
N SER A 85 5.42 -3.33 -7.70
CA SER A 85 4.75 -3.12 -8.98
C SER A 85 3.32 -2.64 -8.73
N GLY A 86 2.72 -2.01 -9.74
CA GLY A 86 1.33 -1.61 -9.66
C GLY A 86 1.14 -0.30 -8.92
N ASP A 87 1.60 0.78 -9.53
CA ASP A 87 1.53 2.10 -8.94
C ASP A 87 0.44 2.95 -9.61
N THR A 88 -0.79 2.43 -9.60
CA THR A 88 -1.97 3.19 -10.00
C THR A 88 -3.07 3.07 -8.95
N VAL A 89 -3.83 4.13 -8.77
CA VAL A 89 -5.09 4.11 -8.05
C VAL A 89 -6.19 4.64 -8.95
N GLU A 90 -7.33 3.97 -8.96
CA GLU A 90 -8.52 4.43 -9.65
C GLU A 90 -9.58 4.76 -8.61
N LEU A 91 -10.05 6.00 -8.62
CA LEU A 91 -11.12 6.50 -7.76
C LEU A 91 -12.44 6.37 -8.51
N VAL A 92 -13.47 5.87 -7.82
CA VAL A 92 -14.76 5.59 -8.41
C VAL A 92 -15.86 6.21 -7.56
N GLN A 93 -16.58 7.18 -8.13
CA GLN A 93 -17.70 7.84 -7.49
C GLN A 93 -19.02 7.43 -8.13
N ALA A 94 -19.97 6.90 -7.35
CA ALA A 94 -21.34 6.68 -7.80
C ALA A 94 -22.07 8.03 -7.92
N LEU A 95 -22.79 8.26 -9.02
CA LEU A 95 -23.48 9.52 -9.30
C LEU A 95 -25.00 9.42 -9.16
N ASP A 96 -25.55 8.22 -9.30
CA ASP A 96 -27.01 8.02 -9.34
C ASP A 96 -27.58 7.53 -7.99
N ARG A 97 -26.73 7.30 -7.00
CA ARG A 97 -27.13 6.90 -5.63
C ARG A 97 -26.14 7.37 -4.57
N ALA A 98 -26.59 7.44 -3.34
CA ALA A 98 -25.68 7.56 -2.19
C ALA A 98 -24.95 6.22 -1.97
N PRO A 99 -23.61 6.21 -1.96
CA PRO A 99 -22.83 5.00 -1.71
C PRO A 99 -22.93 4.58 -0.23
N ARG A 100 -22.77 3.29 0.04
CA ARG A 100 -22.63 2.78 1.40
C ARG A 100 -21.19 2.96 1.87
N LYS A 101 -21.01 3.50 3.06
CA LYS A 101 -19.70 3.57 3.73
C LYS A 101 -19.38 2.21 4.33
N ILE A 102 -18.58 1.40 3.62
CA ILE A 102 -18.30 0.02 4.01
C ILE A 102 -17.37 -0.11 5.23
N TYR A 103 -16.63 0.96 5.56
CA TYR A 103 -15.74 0.98 6.72
C TYR A 103 -16.39 1.53 7.99
N GLU A 104 -17.57 2.16 7.87
CA GLU A 104 -18.28 2.69 9.03
C GLU A 104 -18.77 1.57 9.95
N GLY A 105 -18.33 1.61 11.22
CA GLY A 105 -18.71 0.62 12.22
C GLY A 105 -18.01 -0.75 12.10
N ARG A 106 -17.03 -0.90 11.20
CA ARG A 106 -16.23 -2.12 11.09
C ARG A 106 -15.08 -2.13 12.08
N TYR A 107 -14.77 -3.32 12.57
CA TYR A 107 -13.56 -3.57 13.34
C TYR A 107 -12.43 -4.04 12.43
N TRP A 108 -11.19 -3.72 12.81
CA TRP A 108 -10.03 -4.30 12.17
C TRP A 108 -10.07 -5.83 12.32
N GLY A 109 -9.97 -6.54 11.20
CA GLY A 109 -10.11 -8.00 11.15
C GLY A 109 -11.49 -8.51 10.68
N ASP A 110 -12.47 -7.64 10.48
CA ASP A 110 -13.72 -8.04 9.83
C ASP A 110 -13.46 -8.54 8.39
N PRO A 111 -14.20 -9.55 7.91
CA PRO A 111 -13.98 -10.13 6.59
C PRO A 111 -14.05 -9.10 5.46
N GLY A 112 -13.10 -9.19 4.54
CA GLY A 112 -13.02 -8.36 3.33
C GLY A 112 -11.71 -7.62 3.21
N PHE A 113 -11.66 -6.65 2.29
CA PHE A 113 -10.50 -5.78 2.12
C PHE A 113 -10.35 -4.88 3.34
N ILE A 114 -9.17 -4.88 3.96
CA ILE A 114 -8.92 -4.12 5.18
C ILE A 114 -8.21 -2.80 4.85
N GLN A 115 -7.08 -2.86 4.16
CA GLN A 115 -6.17 -1.72 3.98
C GLN A 115 -5.38 -1.78 2.69
N ILE A 116 -4.83 -0.64 2.29
CA ILE A 116 -3.75 -0.53 1.30
C ILE A 116 -2.48 -0.18 2.07
N CYS A 117 -1.37 -0.90 1.80
CA CYS A 117 -0.09 -0.67 2.48
C CYS A 117 0.91 -0.01 1.53
N TYR A 118 1.59 1.04 2.02
CA TYR A 118 2.64 1.76 1.30
C TYR A 118 3.97 1.68 2.05
N ASP A 119 5.04 1.40 1.30
CA ASP A 119 6.41 1.60 1.77
C ASP A 119 6.74 3.09 1.76
N VAL A 120 7.20 3.62 2.89
CA VAL A 120 7.55 5.02 3.05
C VAL A 120 8.95 5.17 3.65
N THR A 121 9.51 6.36 3.54
CA THR A 121 10.77 6.73 4.20
C THR A 121 10.64 8.13 4.78
N GLY A 122 11.11 8.32 6.01
CA GLY A 122 10.99 9.59 6.73
C GLY A 122 9.65 9.74 7.43
N MET A 123 9.21 8.69 8.13
CA MET A 123 7.89 8.60 8.79
C MET A 123 7.55 9.82 9.66
N ARG A 124 8.50 10.35 10.42
CA ARG A 124 8.25 11.53 11.29
C ARG A 124 8.02 12.82 10.49
N ALA A 125 8.69 12.98 9.35
CA ALA A 125 8.43 14.11 8.47
C ALA A 125 7.05 13.97 7.79
N LEU A 126 6.69 12.74 7.42
CA LEU A 126 5.38 12.43 6.86
C LEU A 126 4.26 12.63 7.89
N GLU A 127 4.46 12.24 9.15
CA GLU A 127 3.53 12.51 10.26
C GLU A 127 3.21 14.01 10.38
N LYS A 128 4.26 14.83 10.43
CA LYS A 128 4.10 16.29 10.50
C LYS A 128 3.31 16.81 9.30
N PHE A 129 3.67 16.38 8.10
CA PHE A 129 2.98 16.77 6.87
C PHE A 129 1.51 16.35 6.85
N CYS A 130 1.21 15.11 7.23
CA CYS A 130 -0.16 14.60 7.31
C CYS A 130 -0.99 15.38 8.34
N ASN A 131 -0.41 15.70 9.50
CA ASN A 131 -1.07 16.53 10.52
C ASN A 131 -1.40 17.93 9.99
N GLU A 132 -0.47 18.58 9.29
CA GLU A 132 -0.67 19.90 8.68
C GLU A 132 -1.78 19.88 7.61
N LYS A 133 -1.99 18.73 6.96
CA LYS A 133 -3.03 18.52 5.94
C LYS A 133 -4.36 18.02 6.51
N GLY A 134 -4.45 17.78 7.82
CA GLY A 134 -5.67 17.32 8.48
C GLY A 134 -5.91 15.80 8.38
N HIS A 135 -4.86 15.03 8.10
CA HIS A 135 -4.87 13.57 8.03
C HIS A 135 -3.92 12.98 9.08
N PRO A 136 -4.21 13.12 10.38
CA PRO A 136 -3.32 12.67 11.44
C PRO A 136 -3.15 11.16 11.43
N PHE A 137 -2.00 10.70 11.93
CA PHE A 137 -1.80 9.28 12.19
C PHE A 137 -2.77 8.79 13.27
N THR A 138 -3.39 7.63 13.04
CA THR A 138 -4.34 7.01 13.98
C THR A 138 -3.68 6.01 14.91
N VAL A 139 -2.52 5.48 14.53
CA VAL A 139 -1.70 4.55 15.30
C VAL A 139 -0.23 4.96 15.16
N ASP A 140 0.54 4.85 16.23
CA ASP A 140 2.00 4.95 16.21
C ASP A 140 2.61 3.67 16.82
N SER A 141 3.21 2.83 16.00
CA SER A 141 3.88 1.60 16.45
C SER A 141 5.30 1.83 16.95
N CYS A 142 5.79 3.08 16.91
CA CYS A 142 7.17 3.43 17.24
C CYS A 142 7.23 4.61 18.22
N PRO A 143 6.50 4.55 19.34
CA PRO A 143 6.48 5.64 20.31
C PRO A 143 7.90 5.90 20.85
N GLY A 144 8.31 7.18 20.90
CA GLY A 144 9.65 7.55 21.34
C GLY A 144 10.78 7.05 20.42
N ASP A 145 10.49 6.85 19.12
CA ASP A 145 11.44 6.38 18.09
C ASP A 145 12.05 4.99 18.34
N VAL A 146 11.42 4.20 19.19
CA VAL A 146 11.78 2.77 19.38
C VAL A 146 11.17 1.96 18.26
N SER A 147 12.04 1.33 17.44
CA SER A 147 11.58 0.53 16.29
C SER A 147 10.73 -0.67 16.74
N PHE A 148 9.59 -0.85 16.11
CA PHE A 148 8.73 -2.02 16.29
C PHE A 148 9.39 -3.25 15.65
N ASP A 149 9.33 -4.40 16.34
CA ASP A 149 9.80 -5.68 15.79
C ASP A 149 8.72 -6.27 14.89
N MET A 150 9.02 -6.33 13.59
CA MET A 150 8.16 -6.91 12.56
C MET A 150 8.49 -8.40 12.30
N GLY A 151 9.22 -9.07 13.20
CA GLY A 151 9.67 -10.45 13.06
C GLY A 151 10.99 -10.55 12.31
N ASP A 152 11.00 -10.52 10.99
CA ASP A 152 12.22 -10.58 10.18
C ASP A 152 12.88 -9.21 9.93
N ALA A 153 12.19 -8.14 10.23
CA ALA A 153 12.67 -6.77 10.12
C ALA A 153 12.26 -5.97 11.36
N SER A 154 12.76 -4.77 11.48
CA SER A 154 12.22 -3.79 12.43
C SER A 154 11.93 -2.47 11.73
N GLY A 155 10.95 -1.76 12.21
CA GLY A 155 10.51 -0.55 11.54
C GLY A 155 9.49 0.25 12.33
N HIS A 156 8.73 1.01 11.60
CA HIS A 156 7.63 1.83 12.06
C HIS A 156 6.45 1.63 11.13
N PHE A 157 5.27 1.36 11.65
CA PHE A 157 4.04 1.42 10.88
C PHE A 157 3.03 2.34 11.57
N THR A 158 2.17 2.91 10.77
CA THR A 158 1.06 3.75 11.19
C THR A 158 -0.09 3.60 10.20
N TYR A 159 -1.23 4.17 10.57
CA TYR A 159 -2.40 4.25 9.71
C TYR A 159 -2.84 5.70 9.53
N ILE A 160 -3.32 6.01 8.33
CA ILE A 160 -4.12 7.19 8.03
C ILE A 160 -5.40 6.74 7.33
N GLU A 161 -6.39 7.61 7.26
CA GLU A 161 -7.62 7.36 6.53
C GLU A 161 -7.74 8.35 5.36
N ASP A 162 -8.23 7.84 4.23
CA ASP A 162 -8.66 8.72 3.16
C ASP A 162 -9.93 9.48 3.55
N PRO A 163 -10.41 10.44 2.75
CA PRO A 163 -11.61 11.21 3.08
C PRO A 163 -12.89 10.40 3.34
N ASP A 164 -12.96 9.16 2.90
CA ASP A 164 -14.10 8.26 3.05
C ASP A 164 -13.87 7.14 4.07
N GLY A 165 -12.72 7.16 4.77
CA GLY A 165 -12.37 6.19 5.80
C GLY A 165 -11.71 4.93 5.26
N THR A 166 -11.22 4.93 4.01
CA THR A 166 -10.39 3.84 3.51
C THR A 166 -9.08 3.81 4.29
N LEU A 167 -8.79 2.67 4.92
CA LEU A 167 -7.63 2.53 5.78
C LEU A 167 -6.36 2.37 4.95
N ILE A 168 -5.36 3.18 5.23
CA ILE A 168 -4.07 3.21 4.55
C ILE A 168 -2.98 2.99 5.60
N GLU A 169 -2.24 1.89 5.44
CA GLU A 169 -1.07 1.59 6.25
C GLU A 169 0.17 2.19 5.61
N LEU A 170 0.99 2.86 6.41
CA LEU A 170 2.29 3.38 6.04
C LEU A 170 3.36 2.61 6.80
N VAL A 171 4.32 2.03 6.10
CA VAL A 171 5.36 1.19 6.70
C VAL A 171 6.74 1.73 6.34
N GLU A 172 7.53 2.05 7.36
CA GLU A 172 8.94 2.38 7.22
C GLU A 172 9.81 1.27 7.79
N THR A 173 10.68 0.71 6.97
CA THR A 173 11.63 -0.32 7.41
C THR A 173 12.90 0.32 7.93
N HIS A 174 13.29 0.01 9.18
CA HIS A 174 14.52 0.52 9.80
C HIS A 174 15.70 -0.43 9.67
N LYS A 175 15.46 -1.74 9.79
CA LYS A 175 16.50 -2.76 9.70
C LYS A 175 16.01 -3.97 8.91
N VAL A 176 16.86 -4.45 8.01
CA VAL A 176 16.62 -5.67 7.23
C VAL A 176 17.70 -6.68 7.54
N PRO A 177 17.38 -7.90 8.01
CA PRO A 177 18.39 -8.92 8.28
C PRO A 177 18.99 -9.47 6.98
N ILE A 178 20.34 -9.54 6.91
CA ILE A 178 21.05 -10.26 5.86
C ILE A 178 21.29 -11.69 6.33
N VAL A 179 21.90 -11.85 7.51
CA VAL A 179 22.14 -13.13 8.16
C VAL A 179 21.73 -13.02 9.63
N LYS A 180 20.48 -13.35 9.93
CA LYS A 180 19.89 -13.19 11.26
C LYS A 180 20.70 -13.90 12.36
N LYS A 181 21.21 -15.11 12.07
CA LYS A 181 22.02 -15.91 13.01
C LYS A 181 23.35 -15.25 13.41
N LEU A 182 23.88 -14.38 12.55
CA LEU A 182 25.13 -13.66 12.76
C LEU A 182 24.91 -12.20 13.21
N GLY A 183 23.65 -11.78 13.37
CA GLY A 183 23.33 -10.40 13.73
C GLY A 183 23.68 -9.39 12.63
N TRP A 184 23.77 -9.82 11.37
CA TRP A 184 24.08 -8.92 10.26
C TRP A 184 22.79 -8.32 9.68
N TYR A 185 22.73 -6.99 9.73
CA TYR A 185 21.59 -6.22 9.29
C TYR A 185 22.00 -5.09 8.36
N ILE A 186 21.11 -4.73 7.43
CA ILE A 186 21.17 -3.45 6.72
C ILE A 186 20.44 -2.43 7.57
N ASP A 187 21.13 -1.39 7.98
CA ASP A 187 20.52 -0.24 8.66
C ASP A 187 19.96 0.72 7.58
N MET A 188 18.64 0.75 7.48
CA MET A 188 17.94 1.54 6.46
C MET A 188 17.92 3.03 6.79
N LYS A 189 17.97 3.41 8.07
CA LYS A 189 18.01 4.81 8.51
C LYS A 189 19.29 5.53 8.08
N LYS A 190 20.38 4.80 7.87
CA LYS A 190 21.69 5.34 7.44
C LYS A 190 21.89 5.39 5.93
N ARG A 191 20.91 4.90 5.17
CA ARG A 191 20.98 4.88 3.71
C ARG A 191 20.41 6.16 3.11
N ASP A 192 20.88 6.46 1.90
CA ASP A 192 20.24 7.44 1.03
C ASP A 192 18.83 6.93 0.65
N ALA A 193 17.81 7.60 1.16
CA ALA A 193 16.40 7.23 0.98
C ALA A 193 15.96 7.22 -0.49
N SER A 194 16.62 8.00 -1.35
CA SER A 194 16.29 8.08 -2.78
C SER A 194 16.81 6.89 -3.59
N LYS A 195 17.70 6.06 -3.03
CA LYS A 195 18.33 4.96 -3.76
C LYS A 195 17.68 3.62 -3.44
N PRO A 196 17.19 2.89 -4.45
CA PRO A 196 16.67 1.55 -4.25
C PRO A 196 17.76 0.58 -3.77
N LEU A 197 17.34 -0.47 -3.07
CA LEU A 197 18.23 -1.59 -2.77
C LEU A 197 18.60 -2.33 -4.05
N PRO A 198 19.88 -2.75 -4.21
CA PRO A 198 20.28 -3.55 -5.35
C PRO A 198 19.47 -4.85 -5.44
N LYS A 199 19.01 -5.21 -6.64
CA LYS A 199 18.16 -6.40 -6.85
C LYS A 199 18.78 -7.71 -6.37
N PHE A 200 20.11 -7.82 -6.37
CA PHE A 200 20.79 -9.02 -5.87
C PHE A 200 20.61 -9.21 -4.36
N LEU A 201 20.44 -8.12 -3.58
CA LEU A 201 20.20 -8.22 -2.14
C LEU A 201 18.85 -8.89 -1.84
N PHE A 202 17.82 -8.59 -2.61
CA PHE A 202 16.52 -9.26 -2.45
C PHE A 202 16.61 -10.76 -2.75
N ARG A 203 17.42 -11.15 -3.75
CA ARG A 203 17.70 -12.56 -4.03
C ARG A 203 18.47 -13.22 -2.89
N ALA A 204 19.48 -12.54 -2.36
CA ALA A 204 20.27 -13.04 -1.23
C ALA A 204 19.42 -13.19 0.03
N ILE A 205 18.60 -12.19 0.36
CA ILE A 205 17.65 -12.24 1.48
C ILE A 205 16.68 -13.40 1.29
N GLY A 206 16.09 -13.56 0.11
CA GLY A 206 15.19 -14.66 -0.20
C GLY A 206 15.80 -16.06 -0.12
N LEU A 207 17.11 -16.18 -0.34
CA LEU A 207 17.85 -17.44 -0.17
C LEU A 207 18.16 -17.74 1.30
N VAL A 208 18.39 -16.71 2.11
CA VAL A 208 18.77 -16.84 3.53
C VAL A 208 17.54 -16.85 4.44
N SER A 209 16.50 -16.09 4.09
CA SER A 209 15.23 -16.01 4.82
C SER A 209 14.30 -17.17 4.45
N ARG A 210 14.79 -18.40 4.41
CA ARG A 210 13.92 -19.57 4.37
C ARG A 210 13.25 -19.69 5.73
N GLN A 211 12.14 -19.00 5.91
CA GLN A 211 11.31 -19.12 7.11
C GLN A 211 10.91 -20.59 7.30
N LYS A 212 11.28 -21.13 8.46
CA LYS A 212 10.55 -22.30 8.97
C LYS A 212 9.14 -21.81 9.29
N ILE A 213 8.18 -22.24 8.51
CA ILE A 213 6.77 -22.11 8.91
C ILE A 213 6.67 -22.96 10.20
N VAL A 214 6.50 -22.27 11.32
CA VAL A 214 6.23 -22.91 12.60
C VAL A 214 4.77 -23.34 12.52
N GLU A 215 4.53 -24.64 12.71
CA GLU A 215 3.19 -25.21 12.86
C GLU A 215 2.50 -24.70 14.12
#